data_52297b264390f4ea894859aede941640
#
_entry.id   52297b264390f4ea894859aede941640
#
_cell.length_a   1.000
_cell.length_b   1.000
_cell.length_c   1.000
_cell.angle_alpha   90.00
_cell.angle_beta   90.00
_cell.angle_gamma   90.00
#
_symmetry.space_group_name_H-M   'P 1'
#
loop_
_entity.id
_entity.type
_entity.pdbx_description
1 polymer ?
#
loop_
_entity_poly.entity_id
_entity_poly.type
_entity_poly.pdbx_seq_one_letter_code
_entity_poly.pdbx_strand_id
1 'polypeptide(L)'
;MRLANTHGGKRGLMGGLVVFLGLVISGCHTYPRTSATPAPAPRNIIVMINDGAGWGTWDAAAYWQYGSREGAPYADFPERYGVTTYPLNTSNQPTGDDDQTIRYDPVQAWDPTPVPAPDLPFVGYQYVASVATDSAAAGTALSSGIKSYNNAINYDNSGKAVGFSTLWAKRSGRATGVVTTVPFSHATPAAFAAQNISRNNYHQIAHQMLAQGHLDLVMGAGGPGFSVNGEPCGSSLVGPASEGCESQWEYVSQEDWKQLVAGSPVGANPLGPWKLIRSREDFVALAAGLVPTDRPLIGIPSVARTLQQARQVNVVGVDAKTPSEVKALTSVPNLQTMTQGALEFLSKRSADGLFLMVEGGATDWAAHTSACGTEWNYGDCTDEPQYGRLIEESVDFNNAVSAVVAWIESNGGWERNLLIVTTDHDNSMPLGPSAQRRAFEPVVNNGRARMPGISFRPTGNHSNALVPLWAKGAGAELFRTRVRGIDIGYRDHVKLNDGRYIDNTDVAAVLRMVTEAR
;
A
#
# COMPACT_ATOMS: atom_id res chain seq x y z
N MET A 1 -24.74 34.88 67.55
CA MET A 1 -24.42 35.31 68.93
C MET A 1 -22.93 35.57 68.93
N ARG A 2 -22.58 36.79 68.80
CA ARG A 2 -21.92 37.68 69.77
C ARG A 2 -20.55 37.16 70.26
N LEU A 3 -19.46 37.79 69.77
CA LEU A 3 -18.70 38.84 70.53
C LEU A 3 -17.65 38.17 71.46
N ALA A 4 -16.49 38.62 71.65
CA ALA A 4 -15.75 39.92 71.46
C ALA A 4 -14.26 39.70 71.76
N ASN A 5 -13.42 40.47 71.10
CA ASN A 5 -12.36 41.31 71.62
C ASN A 5 -11.62 41.00 72.92
N THR A 6 -10.30 41.12 72.93
CA THR A 6 -9.57 42.32 73.39
C THR A 6 -8.04 42.07 73.33
N HIS A 7 -7.37 43.00 72.74
CA HIS A 7 -6.29 43.92 73.23
C HIS A 7 -5.04 43.36 73.94
N GLY A 8 -3.88 43.69 73.37
CA GLY A 8 -2.98 44.57 74.06
C GLY A 8 -1.49 44.20 73.99
N GLY A 9 -0.69 45.13 73.55
CA GLY A 9 0.62 45.33 74.13
C GLY A 9 1.81 45.49 73.19
N LYS A 10 2.18 46.73 72.95
CA LYS A 10 3.38 47.24 72.27
C LYS A 10 4.69 46.83 72.97
N ARG A 11 5.78 46.69 72.21
CA ARG A 11 7.13 47.32 72.30
C ARG A 11 8.03 46.58 71.32
N GLY A 12 8.59 47.09 70.46
CA GLY A 12 9.55 47.92 69.82
C GLY A 12 11.03 47.49 70.13
N LEU A 13 11.71 47.04 69.08
CA LEU A 13 13.17 47.24 68.98
C LEU A 13 13.60 47.33 67.50
N MET A 14 14.32 48.35 67.19
CA MET A 14 15.01 48.63 65.92
C MET A 14 16.10 47.62 65.68
N GLY A 15 16.20 47.16 64.46
CA GLY A 15 17.32 46.33 63.98
C GLY A 15 17.47 46.43 62.50
N GLY A 16 18.54 46.98 62.02
CA GLY A 16 18.88 47.48 60.70
C GLY A 16 18.60 46.53 59.49
N LEU A 17 18.06 47.13 58.47
CA LEU A 17 17.88 46.56 57.16
C LEU A 17 19.17 46.67 56.33
N VAL A 18 19.90 45.60 56.19
CA VAL A 18 20.98 45.49 55.21
C VAL A 18 20.38 44.93 53.91
N VAL A 19 20.19 45.81 52.94
CA VAL A 19 19.76 45.46 51.58
C VAL A 19 20.97 44.91 50.83
N PHE A 20 21.00 43.59 50.63
CA PHE A 20 21.89 42.99 49.65
C PHE A 20 21.20 43.05 48.28
N LEU A 21 21.67 43.96 47.42
CA LEU A 21 21.32 44.03 46.01
C LEU A 21 22.05 42.92 45.30
N GLY A 22 21.41 41.73 45.19
CA GLY A 22 21.88 40.63 44.34
C GLY A 22 21.58 40.97 42.88
N LEU A 23 22.62 41.29 42.09
CA LEU A 23 22.54 41.36 40.62
C LEU A 23 22.30 39.94 40.08
N VAL A 24 21.05 39.65 39.73
CA VAL A 24 20.75 38.45 38.93
C VAL A 24 21.09 38.79 37.47
N ILE A 25 22.28 38.39 37.01
CA ILE A 25 22.64 38.39 35.60
C ILE A 25 21.89 37.24 34.97
N SER A 26 20.71 37.48 34.43
CA SER A 26 20.03 36.54 33.51
C SER A 26 20.83 36.46 32.22
N GLY A 27 21.75 35.50 32.16
CA GLY A 27 22.40 35.10 30.93
C GLY A 27 21.36 34.46 30.00
N CYS A 28 20.80 35.23 29.07
CA CYS A 28 20.11 34.68 27.92
C CYS A 28 21.12 33.89 27.09
N HIS A 29 21.18 32.58 27.33
CA HIS A 29 21.81 31.66 26.39
C HIS A 29 20.89 31.59 25.17
N THR A 30 21.14 32.44 24.19
CA THR A 30 20.64 32.24 22.82
C THR A 30 21.37 31.05 22.27
N TYR A 31 20.74 29.84 22.33
CA TYR A 31 21.13 28.74 21.49
C TYR A 31 20.99 29.21 20.04
N PRO A 32 22.03 29.13 19.23
CA PRO A 32 21.88 29.39 17.81
C PRO A 32 20.87 28.38 17.28
N ARG A 33 19.67 28.83 16.89
CA ARG A 33 18.82 28.09 16.00
C ARG A 33 19.61 27.98 14.70
N THR A 34 20.29 26.86 14.52
CA THR A 34 20.69 26.44 13.18
C THR A 34 19.39 26.27 12.43
N SER A 35 19.02 27.25 11.63
CA SER A 35 18.02 27.09 10.59
C SER A 35 18.61 26.04 9.63
N ALA A 36 18.36 24.76 9.90
CA ALA A 36 18.65 23.73 8.92
C ALA A 36 17.85 24.15 7.68
N THR A 37 18.56 24.46 6.60
CA THR A 37 17.93 24.67 5.29
C THR A 37 17.05 23.47 5.04
N PRO A 38 15.74 23.65 4.74
CA PRO A 38 14.88 22.52 4.44
C PRO A 38 15.56 21.64 3.39
N ALA A 39 15.58 20.34 3.58
CA ALA A 39 16.11 19.42 2.59
C ALA A 39 15.41 19.70 1.24
N PRO A 40 16.12 19.71 0.12
CA PRO A 40 15.50 19.97 -1.17
C PRO A 40 14.40 18.93 -1.43
N ALA A 41 13.28 19.39 -1.99
CA ALA A 41 12.18 18.50 -2.36
C ALA A 41 12.68 17.41 -3.31
N PRO A 42 12.22 16.14 -3.17
CA PRO A 42 12.63 15.07 -4.05
C PRO A 42 12.24 15.36 -5.49
N ARG A 43 13.14 15.04 -6.42
CA ARG A 43 12.82 15.08 -7.84
C ARG A 43 11.87 13.93 -8.21
N ASN A 44 12.21 12.74 -7.75
CA ASN A 44 11.46 11.54 -8.04
C ASN A 44 10.78 11.02 -6.76
N ILE A 45 9.53 10.62 -6.89
CA ILE A 45 8.70 10.10 -5.80
C ILE A 45 8.18 8.74 -6.22
N ILE A 46 8.47 7.72 -5.42
CA ILE A 46 8.06 6.34 -5.69
C ILE A 46 7.33 5.81 -4.46
N VAL A 47 6.12 5.30 -4.67
CA VAL A 47 5.28 4.66 -3.64
C VAL A 47 5.07 3.21 -4.04
N MET A 48 5.48 2.29 -3.18
CA MET A 48 5.34 0.86 -3.40
C MET A 48 4.39 0.25 -2.37
N ILE A 49 3.36 -0.43 -2.85
CA ILE A 49 2.26 -0.97 -2.05
C ILE A 49 2.16 -2.47 -2.30
N ASN A 50 2.37 -3.30 -1.25
CA ASN A 50 2.14 -4.73 -1.29
C ASN A 50 0.74 -4.99 -0.72
N ASP A 51 -0.29 -4.97 -1.56
CA ASP A 51 -1.70 -5.01 -1.19
C ASP A 51 -2.01 -6.19 -0.25
N GLY A 52 -2.74 -5.91 0.83
CA GLY A 52 -3.15 -6.90 1.81
C GLY A 52 -2.01 -7.48 2.68
N ALA A 53 -0.78 -6.96 2.57
CA ALA A 53 0.35 -7.52 3.28
C ALA A 53 0.47 -6.96 4.69
N GLY A 54 -0.12 -7.63 5.68
CA GLY A 54 0.16 -7.38 7.09
C GLY A 54 1.56 -7.85 7.50
N TRP A 55 1.95 -7.52 8.73
CA TRP A 55 3.30 -7.81 9.23
C TRP A 55 3.69 -9.30 9.17
N GLY A 56 2.74 -10.23 9.33
CA GLY A 56 3.00 -11.66 9.19
C GLY A 56 3.33 -12.07 7.74
N THR A 57 2.72 -11.43 6.75
CA THR A 57 3.01 -11.63 5.32
C THR A 57 4.40 -11.13 4.96
N TRP A 58 4.78 -9.93 5.44
CA TRP A 58 6.13 -9.39 5.26
C TRP A 58 7.20 -10.30 5.87
N ASP A 59 6.95 -10.81 7.08
CA ASP A 59 7.85 -11.74 7.75
C ASP A 59 8.01 -13.05 6.96
N ALA A 60 6.90 -13.63 6.53
CA ALA A 60 6.92 -14.87 5.79
C ALA A 60 7.73 -14.77 4.48
N ALA A 61 7.52 -13.68 3.72
CA ALA A 61 8.28 -13.42 2.50
C ALA A 61 9.78 -13.19 2.78
N ALA A 62 10.12 -12.40 3.80
CA ALA A 62 11.50 -12.12 4.18
C ALA A 62 12.24 -13.38 4.66
N TYR A 63 11.60 -14.20 5.47
CA TYR A 63 12.18 -15.47 5.95
C TYR A 63 12.39 -16.46 4.81
N TRP A 64 11.42 -16.60 3.92
CA TRP A 64 11.58 -17.46 2.75
C TRP A 64 12.70 -16.98 1.83
N GLN A 65 12.70 -15.70 1.47
CA GLN A 65 13.61 -15.15 0.45
C GLN A 65 15.03 -14.95 0.98
N TYR A 66 15.18 -14.42 2.19
CA TYR A 66 16.46 -13.98 2.73
C TYR A 66 16.92 -14.79 3.97
N GLY A 67 16.02 -15.51 4.62
CA GLY A 67 16.28 -16.19 5.90
C GLY A 67 16.20 -15.25 7.11
N SER A 68 15.95 -13.95 6.90
CA SER A 68 15.77 -12.98 7.97
C SER A 68 15.11 -11.70 7.47
N ARG A 69 14.60 -10.86 8.37
CA ARG A 69 14.04 -9.52 8.04
C ARG A 69 15.11 -8.57 7.53
N GLU A 70 16.33 -8.68 8.06
CA GLU A 70 17.46 -7.79 7.77
C GLU A 70 17.92 -7.90 6.30
N GLY A 71 17.60 -9.00 5.63
CA GLY A 71 17.89 -9.20 4.22
C GLY A 71 16.94 -8.47 3.26
N ALA A 72 15.82 -7.96 3.75
CA ALA A 72 14.84 -7.27 2.91
C ALA A 72 15.38 -5.91 2.42
N PRO A 73 15.04 -5.49 1.19
CA PRO A 73 15.62 -4.28 0.57
C PRO A 73 15.25 -2.96 1.25
N TYR A 74 14.31 -2.99 2.19
CA TYR A 74 13.84 -1.85 2.99
C TYR A 74 14.25 -1.95 4.46
N ALA A 75 14.99 -2.99 4.86
CA ALA A 75 15.31 -3.27 6.26
C ALA A 75 16.12 -2.16 6.96
N ASP A 76 16.97 -1.45 6.20
CA ASP A 76 17.82 -0.35 6.69
C ASP A 76 17.18 1.04 6.56
N PHE A 77 15.94 1.14 6.09
CA PHE A 77 15.29 2.45 5.92
C PHE A 77 15.12 3.14 7.28
N PRO A 78 15.47 4.43 7.37
CA PRO A 78 15.51 5.14 8.65
C PRO A 78 14.14 5.45 9.23
N GLU A 79 13.14 5.64 8.36
CA GLU A 79 11.77 5.94 8.77
C GLU A 79 10.95 4.67 8.71
N ARG A 80 10.47 4.22 9.89
CA ARG A 80 9.70 2.99 10.08
C ARG A 80 8.55 3.24 11.02
N TYR A 81 7.33 2.89 10.59
CA TYR A 81 6.10 3.15 11.35
C TYR A 81 5.12 2.01 11.22
N GLY A 82 4.27 1.84 12.24
CA GLY A 82 2.97 1.22 12.06
C GLY A 82 2.04 2.20 11.36
N VAL A 83 1.08 1.71 10.60
CA VAL A 83 0.08 2.55 9.90
C VAL A 83 -1.31 2.05 10.24
N THR A 84 -2.20 2.94 10.66
CA THR A 84 -3.62 2.64 10.80
C THR A 84 -4.31 2.72 9.45
N THR A 85 -5.22 1.79 9.17
CA THR A 85 -5.83 1.65 7.85
C THR A 85 -7.35 1.79 7.84
N TYR A 86 -7.99 1.95 9.01
CA TYR A 86 -9.45 2.01 9.15
C TYR A 86 -10.10 3.00 8.17
N PRO A 87 -11.30 2.66 7.62
CA PRO A 87 -12.07 3.57 6.77
C PRO A 87 -12.83 4.61 7.62
N LEU A 88 -13.49 5.55 7.00
CA LEU A 88 -14.42 6.46 7.69
C LEU A 88 -15.58 5.67 8.29
N ASN A 89 -16.18 4.80 7.48
CA ASN A 89 -17.25 3.88 7.84
C ASN A 89 -17.21 2.66 6.88
N THR A 90 -18.01 1.64 7.16
CA THR A 90 -18.09 0.40 6.35
C THR A 90 -19.22 0.39 5.33
N SER A 91 -19.84 1.54 5.04
CA SER A 91 -20.82 1.65 3.94
C SER A 91 -20.15 1.39 2.59
N ASN A 92 -20.91 0.91 1.61
CA ASN A 92 -20.46 0.74 0.22
C ASN A 92 -20.82 1.93 -0.69
N GLN A 93 -21.37 2.99 -0.11
CA GLN A 93 -21.81 4.19 -0.81
C GLN A 93 -21.77 5.40 0.13
N PRO A 94 -21.75 6.64 -0.40
CA PRO A 94 -21.77 7.83 0.43
C PRO A 94 -23.01 7.87 1.33
N THR A 95 -22.82 8.20 2.60
CA THR A 95 -23.92 8.35 3.57
C THR A 95 -24.27 9.80 3.83
N GLY A 96 -23.44 10.74 3.39
CA GLY A 96 -23.59 12.17 3.63
C GLY A 96 -23.14 12.62 5.02
N ASP A 97 -22.61 11.71 5.83
CA ASP A 97 -22.13 11.96 7.18
C ASP A 97 -20.62 11.74 7.23
N ASP A 98 -19.86 12.78 7.57
CA ASP A 98 -18.40 12.75 7.67
C ASP A 98 -17.89 12.40 9.08
N ASP A 99 -18.77 12.01 10.02
CA ASP A 99 -18.36 11.60 11.35
C ASP A 99 -17.54 10.31 11.30
N GLN A 100 -16.32 10.37 11.84
CA GLN A 100 -15.41 9.23 11.93
C GLN A 100 -15.92 8.23 12.97
N THR A 101 -16.57 7.15 12.52
CA THR A 101 -17.17 6.13 13.39
C THR A 101 -16.20 5.00 13.73
N ILE A 102 -15.21 4.73 12.87
CA ILE A 102 -14.23 3.66 13.05
C ILE A 102 -12.88 4.26 13.42
N ARG A 103 -12.20 3.67 14.39
CA ARG A 103 -10.86 4.06 14.84
C ARG A 103 -10.03 2.83 15.16
N TYR A 104 -8.73 3.01 15.23
CA TYR A 104 -7.82 2.02 15.78
C TYR A 104 -7.62 2.28 17.28
N ASP A 105 -7.72 1.21 18.08
CA ASP A 105 -7.46 1.23 19.52
C ASP A 105 -6.37 0.21 19.83
N PRO A 106 -5.14 0.65 20.14
CA PRO A 106 -4.02 -0.26 20.41
C PRO A 106 -4.25 -1.15 21.64
N VAL A 107 -5.07 -0.75 22.61
CA VAL A 107 -5.35 -1.58 23.78
C VAL A 107 -6.25 -2.75 23.41
N GLN A 108 -7.27 -2.51 22.59
CA GLN A 108 -8.16 -3.56 22.12
C GLN A 108 -7.49 -4.47 21.09
N ALA A 109 -6.69 -3.91 20.19
CA ALA A 109 -6.04 -4.67 19.11
C ALA A 109 -5.09 -5.77 19.63
N TRP A 110 -4.49 -5.58 20.80
CA TRP A 110 -3.53 -6.50 21.41
C TRP A 110 -4.04 -7.16 22.71
N ASP A 111 -5.36 -7.18 22.92
CA ASP A 111 -5.93 -7.81 24.12
C ASP A 111 -5.83 -9.34 24.03
N PRO A 112 -5.00 -10.00 24.85
CA PRO A 112 -4.80 -11.44 24.85
C PRO A 112 -5.86 -12.20 25.63
N THR A 113 -6.94 -11.54 26.10
CA THR A 113 -8.00 -12.19 26.90
C THR A 113 -8.69 -13.27 26.07
N PRO A 114 -8.69 -14.54 26.53
CA PRO A 114 -9.36 -15.62 25.82
C PRO A 114 -10.87 -15.45 25.77
N VAL A 115 -11.46 -15.85 24.65
CA VAL A 115 -12.91 -15.89 24.44
C VAL A 115 -13.34 -17.27 23.91
N PRO A 116 -14.60 -17.71 24.14
CA PRO A 116 -15.08 -19.01 23.68
C PRO A 116 -15.47 -19.01 22.18
N ALA A 117 -14.53 -18.58 21.32
CA ALA A 117 -14.69 -18.55 19.87
C ALA A 117 -13.48 -19.24 19.22
N PRO A 118 -13.63 -20.47 18.67
CA PRO A 118 -12.51 -21.25 18.16
C PRO A 118 -11.72 -20.54 17.05
N ASP A 119 -12.39 -19.81 16.17
CA ASP A 119 -11.78 -19.13 15.01
C ASP A 119 -11.10 -17.81 15.39
N LEU A 120 -11.57 -17.14 16.46
CA LEU A 120 -11.05 -15.88 16.96
C LEU A 120 -10.90 -15.93 18.49
N PRO A 121 -9.97 -16.76 19.02
CA PRO A 121 -9.95 -17.14 20.44
C PRO A 121 -9.48 -16.06 21.41
N PHE A 122 -9.19 -14.86 20.94
CA PHE A 122 -8.78 -13.72 21.78
C PHE A 122 -9.55 -12.46 21.43
N VAL A 123 -9.77 -11.59 22.41
CA VAL A 123 -10.49 -10.31 22.24
C VAL A 123 -9.83 -9.48 21.13
N GLY A 124 -8.51 -9.38 21.11
CA GLY A 124 -7.79 -8.61 20.09
C GLY A 124 -8.00 -9.13 18.68
N TYR A 125 -8.12 -10.45 18.49
CA TYR A 125 -8.43 -11.00 17.17
C TYR A 125 -9.84 -10.64 16.71
N GLN A 126 -10.82 -10.68 17.63
CA GLN A 126 -12.19 -10.25 17.33
C GLN A 126 -12.25 -8.76 17.00
N TYR A 127 -11.50 -7.94 17.74
CA TYR A 127 -11.44 -6.50 17.52
C TYR A 127 -10.92 -6.18 16.12
N VAL A 128 -9.75 -6.69 15.73
CA VAL A 128 -9.16 -6.37 14.41
C VAL A 128 -9.95 -6.96 13.25
N ALA A 129 -10.71 -8.05 13.47
CA ALA A 129 -11.56 -8.66 12.46
C ALA A 129 -12.93 -7.98 12.32
N SER A 130 -13.37 -7.18 13.30
CA SER A 130 -14.74 -6.66 13.36
C SER A 130 -15.06 -5.58 12.35
N VAL A 131 -14.08 -4.77 12.00
CA VAL A 131 -14.17 -3.67 11.02
C VAL A 131 -12.87 -3.56 10.25
N ALA A 132 -12.96 -3.51 8.94
CA ALA A 132 -11.80 -3.37 8.08
C ALA A 132 -12.10 -2.46 6.89
N THR A 133 -11.05 -1.84 6.38
CA THR A 133 -11.11 -1.12 5.11
C THR A 133 -11.11 -2.09 3.93
N ASP A 134 -11.62 -1.63 2.80
CA ASP A 134 -11.28 -2.23 1.51
C ASP A 134 -10.13 -1.46 0.84
N SER A 135 -9.54 -2.03 -0.22
CA SER A 135 -8.42 -1.39 -0.94
C SER A 135 -8.81 -0.05 -1.58
N ALA A 136 -10.10 0.17 -1.88
CA ALA A 136 -10.55 1.44 -2.46
C ALA A 136 -10.47 2.58 -1.44
N ALA A 137 -11.04 2.41 -0.25
CA ALA A 137 -10.98 3.41 0.82
C ALA A 137 -9.55 3.58 1.35
N ALA A 138 -8.79 2.47 1.48
CA ALA A 138 -7.39 2.52 1.90
C ALA A 138 -6.50 3.24 0.89
N GLY A 139 -6.61 2.89 -0.40
CA GLY A 139 -5.90 3.57 -1.49
C GLY A 139 -6.29 5.05 -1.59
N THR A 140 -7.58 5.38 -1.40
CA THR A 140 -8.06 6.77 -1.32
C THR A 140 -7.36 7.51 -0.19
N ALA A 141 -7.26 6.93 1.00
CA ALA A 141 -6.56 7.57 2.12
C ALA A 141 -5.07 7.78 1.82
N LEU A 142 -4.38 6.76 1.24
CA LEU A 142 -2.96 6.82 0.87
C LEU A 142 -2.67 7.86 -0.21
N SER A 143 -3.59 8.10 -1.15
CA SER A 143 -3.36 8.97 -2.30
C SER A 143 -3.94 10.36 -2.17
N SER A 144 -5.09 10.53 -1.50
CA SER A 144 -5.80 11.80 -1.36
C SER A 144 -5.69 12.44 0.03
N GLY A 145 -5.43 11.63 1.08
CA GLY A 145 -5.32 12.12 2.46
C GLY A 145 -6.65 12.27 3.19
N ILE A 146 -7.72 11.67 2.69
CA ILE A 146 -9.00 11.63 3.39
C ILE A 146 -9.40 10.22 3.74
N LYS A 147 -10.13 10.06 4.84
CA LYS A 147 -10.89 8.83 5.11
C LYS A 147 -12.19 8.87 4.31
N SER A 148 -12.58 7.72 3.77
CA SER A 148 -13.82 7.57 3.01
C SER A 148 -14.56 6.28 3.38
N TYR A 149 -15.73 6.08 2.81
CA TYR A 149 -16.48 4.84 2.90
C TYR A 149 -15.79 3.74 2.09
N ASN A 150 -16.01 2.47 2.42
CA ASN A 150 -15.53 1.35 1.61
C ASN A 150 -16.07 1.48 0.17
N ASN A 151 -15.30 1.01 -0.82
CA ASN A 151 -15.67 1.10 -2.23
C ASN A 151 -15.33 2.45 -2.93
N ALA A 152 -15.04 3.53 -2.19
CA ALA A 152 -14.77 4.85 -2.76
C ALA A 152 -13.38 4.96 -3.41
N ILE A 153 -13.32 5.49 -4.62
CA ILE A 153 -12.08 5.88 -5.31
C ILE A 153 -12.01 7.41 -5.36
N ASN A 154 -11.25 8.02 -4.46
CA ASN A 154 -11.08 9.47 -4.38
C ASN A 154 -12.40 10.27 -4.36
N TYR A 155 -13.36 9.76 -3.57
CA TYR A 155 -14.62 10.43 -3.23
C TYR A 155 -14.75 10.53 -1.71
N ASP A 156 -15.21 11.68 -1.22
CA ASP A 156 -15.59 11.84 0.18
C ASP A 156 -16.97 11.22 0.47
N ASN A 157 -17.35 11.17 1.75
CA ASN A 157 -18.61 10.57 2.16
C ASN A 157 -19.85 11.42 1.83
N SER A 158 -19.67 12.64 1.30
CA SER A 158 -20.75 13.46 0.71
C SER A 158 -20.97 13.18 -0.79
N GLY A 159 -20.19 12.26 -1.38
CA GLY A 159 -20.24 11.93 -2.81
C GLY A 159 -19.53 12.96 -3.69
N LYS A 160 -18.56 13.70 -3.15
CA LYS A 160 -17.76 14.69 -3.89
C LYS A 160 -16.38 14.14 -4.19
N ALA A 161 -15.92 14.30 -5.42
CA ALA A 161 -14.60 13.92 -5.87
C ALA A 161 -13.51 14.79 -5.21
N VAL A 162 -12.39 14.16 -4.81
CA VAL A 162 -11.24 14.81 -4.19
C VAL A 162 -9.97 14.64 -5.02
N GLY A 163 -8.99 15.54 -4.84
CA GLY A 163 -7.70 15.46 -5.52
C GLY A 163 -6.82 14.35 -4.95
N PHE A 164 -5.88 13.83 -5.74
CA PHE A 164 -5.01 12.72 -5.40
C PHE A 164 -3.58 12.90 -5.94
N SER A 165 -2.66 12.07 -5.50
CA SER A 165 -1.21 12.24 -5.62
C SER A 165 -0.71 12.42 -7.06
N THR A 166 -1.18 11.61 -8.04
CA THR A 166 -0.69 11.76 -9.44
C THR A 166 -1.19 13.05 -10.09
N LEU A 167 -2.38 13.55 -9.72
CA LEU A 167 -2.83 14.87 -10.18
C LEU A 167 -1.92 16.00 -9.65
N TRP A 168 -1.52 15.93 -8.38
CA TRP A 168 -0.59 16.92 -7.80
C TRP A 168 0.79 16.83 -8.46
N ALA A 169 1.28 15.62 -8.65
CA ALA A 169 2.56 15.37 -9.31
C ALA A 169 2.57 15.85 -10.77
N LYS A 170 1.50 15.59 -11.52
CA LYS A 170 1.37 16.07 -12.90
C LYS A 170 1.35 17.60 -12.97
N ARG A 171 0.63 18.25 -12.08
CA ARG A 171 0.59 19.72 -11.97
C ARG A 171 1.95 20.33 -11.62
N SER A 172 2.81 19.60 -10.91
CA SER A 172 4.19 20.01 -10.62
C SER A 172 5.18 19.72 -11.74
N GLY A 173 4.71 19.27 -12.91
CA GLY A 173 5.54 19.01 -14.10
C GLY A 173 6.12 17.59 -14.15
N ARG A 174 5.92 16.73 -13.14
CA ARG A 174 6.45 15.37 -13.14
C ARG A 174 5.75 14.47 -14.15
N ALA A 175 6.49 13.53 -14.72
CA ALA A 175 5.90 12.39 -15.40
C ALA A 175 5.26 11.45 -14.37
N THR A 176 4.11 10.87 -14.68
CA THR A 176 3.29 10.11 -13.73
C THR A 176 2.94 8.74 -14.25
N GLY A 177 2.96 7.73 -13.37
CA GLY A 177 2.62 6.37 -13.76
C GLY A 177 2.10 5.52 -12.61
N VAL A 178 1.37 4.46 -12.99
CA VAL A 178 0.90 3.40 -12.10
C VAL A 178 1.23 2.03 -12.70
N VAL A 179 1.68 1.11 -11.86
CA VAL A 179 2.05 -0.27 -12.21
C VAL A 179 1.45 -1.22 -11.19
N THR A 180 0.85 -2.33 -11.62
CA THR A 180 0.24 -3.32 -10.73
C THR A 180 0.34 -4.74 -11.27
N THR A 181 0.23 -5.74 -10.40
CA THR A 181 0.13 -7.17 -10.77
C THR A 181 -1.30 -7.64 -10.98
N VAL A 182 -2.30 -6.85 -10.59
CA VAL A 182 -3.74 -7.08 -10.78
C VAL A 182 -4.27 -6.30 -11.99
N PRO A 183 -5.57 -6.34 -12.33
CA PRO A 183 -6.11 -5.53 -13.42
C PRO A 183 -5.83 -4.04 -13.21
N PHE A 184 -5.40 -3.37 -14.28
CA PHE A 184 -4.95 -1.98 -14.21
C PHE A 184 -6.02 -0.98 -13.70
N SER A 185 -7.31 -1.32 -13.82
CA SER A 185 -8.43 -0.53 -13.32
C SER A 185 -8.94 -0.98 -11.94
N HIS A 186 -8.21 -1.89 -11.25
CA HIS A 186 -8.56 -2.32 -9.90
C HIS A 186 -8.38 -1.19 -8.88
N ALA A 187 -8.84 -1.40 -7.65
CA ALA A 187 -9.04 -0.35 -6.64
C ALA A 187 -7.80 0.47 -6.30
N THR A 188 -6.66 -0.17 -6.00
CA THR A 188 -5.46 0.53 -5.54
C THR A 188 -4.80 1.34 -6.66
N PRO A 189 -4.56 0.82 -7.89
CA PRO A 189 -4.08 1.66 -8.98
C PRO A 189 -5.08 2.76 -9.34
N ALA A 190 -6.40 2.48 -9.29
CA ALA A 190 -7.44 3.48 -9.52
C ALA A 190 -7.39 4.63 -8.50
N ALA A 191 -7.13 4.34 -7.23
CA ALA A 191 -7.03 5.38 -6.19
C ALA A 191 -5.86 6.35 -6.43
N PHE A 192 -4.83 5.96 -7.17
CA PHE A 192 -3.75 6.85 -7.62
C PHE A 192 -3.99 7.42 -9.02
N ALA A 193 -5.12 7.10 -9.69
CA ALA A 193 -5.27 7.34 -11.12
C ALA A 193 -6.65 7.80 -11.58
N ALA A 194 -7.68 7.75 -10.74
CA ALA A 194 -9.06 8.03 -11.13
C ALA A 194 -9.89 8.56 -9.95
N GLN A 195 -11.12 8.92 -10.25
CA GLN A 195 -12.14 9.31 -9.27
C GLN A 195 -13.44 8.57 -9.60
N ASN A 196 -13.94 7.74 -8.70
CA ASN A 196 -15.21 7.05 -8.90
C ASN A 196 -15.92 6.79 -7.57
N ILE A 197 -17.25 6.87 -7.60
CA ILE A 197 -18.09 6.58 -6.43
C ILE A 197 -18.02 5.10 -6.02
N SER A 198 -17.61 4.21 -6.93
CA SER A 198 -17.50 2.78 -6.68
C SER A 198 -16.33 2.18 -7.46
N ARG A 199 -15.49 1.39 -6.76
CA ARG A 199 -14.39 0.60 -7.34
C ARG A 199 -14.85 -0.40 -8.40
N ASN A 200 -16.11 -0.81 -8.34
CA ASN A 200 -16.68 -1.79 -9.27
C ASN A 200 -17.05 -1.21 -10.65
N ASN A 201 -16.95 0.09 -10.81
CA ASN A 201 -17.19 0.77 -12.09
C ASN A 201 -15.93 0.72 -12.99
N TYR A 202 -15.37 -0.47 -13.19
CA TYR A 202 -14.09 -0.70 -13.88
C TYR A 202 -13.99 0.00 -15.24
N HIS A 203 -15.05 -0.03 -16.06
CA HIS A 203 -15.04 0.63 -17.37
C HIS A 203 -14.90 2.15 -17.27
N GLN A 204 -15.60 2.77 -16.29
CA GLN A 204 -15.49 4.21 -16.07
C GLN A 204 -14.11 4.58 -15.53
N ILE A 205 -13.58 3.77 -14.60
CA ILE A 205 -12.25 3.95 -14.03
C ILE A 205 -11.20 3.83 -15.14
N ALA A 206 -11.23 2.75 -15.94
CA ALA A 206 -10.33 2.56 -17.07
C ALA A 206 -10.38 3.74 -18.05
N HIS A 207 -11.60 4.17 -18.44
CA HIS A 207 -11.77 5.33 -19.30
C HIS A 207 -11.14 6.61 -18.74
N GLN A 208 -11.35 6.89 -17.44
CA GLN A 208 -10.75 8.05 -16.78
C GLN A 208 -9.22 8.00 -16.77
N MET A 209 -8.63 6.84 -16.44
CA MET A 209 -7.18 6.65 -16.46
C MET A 209 -6.57 6.93 -17.84
N LEU A 210 -7.30 6.56 -18.89
CA LEU A 210 -6.82 6.64 -20.27
C LEU A 210 -7.14 7.97 -20.98
N ALA A 211 -8.20 8.67 -20.58
CA ALA A 211 -8.71 9.84 -21.28
C ALA A 211 -8.33 11.19 -20.66
N GLN A 212 -8.00 11.25 -19.38
CA GLN A 212 -7.83 12.53 -18.65
C GLN A 212 -6.45 13.19 -18.79
N GLY A 213 -5.43 12.48 -19.32
CA GLY A 213 -4.13 13.04 -19.64
C GLY A 213 -3.23 13.38 -18.43
N HIS A 214 -3.54 12.88 -17.26
CA HIS A 214 -2.69 13.05 -16.09
C HIS A 214 -1.71 11.89 -15.87
N LEU A 215 -1.82 10.79 -16.63
CA LEU A 215 -0.91 9.67 -16.60
C LEU A 215 -0.08 9.56 -17.89
N ASP A 216 1.22 9.38 -17.75
CA ASP A 216 2.13 9.08 -18.86
C ASP A 216 2.32 7.58 -19.05
N LEU A 217 2.06 6.78 -17.99
CA LEU A 217 2.23 5.33 -18.01
C LEU A 217 1.17 4.63 -17.15
N VAL A 218 0.60 3.56 -17.71
CA VAL A 218 -0.29 2.62 -17.00
C VAL A 218 0.17 1.21 -17.32
N MET A 219 0.38 0.37 -16.30
CA MET A 219 0.67 -1.06 -16.50
C MET A 219 -0.11 -1.92 -15.49
N GLY A 220 -0.67 -3.01 -15.98
CA GLY A 220 -1.35 -3.97 -15.13
C GLY A 220 -2.00 -5.09 -15.95
N ALA A 221 -2.42 -6.14 -15.29
CA ALA A 221 -3.15 -7.25 -15.89
C ALA A 221 -4.58 -6.83 -16.34
N GLY A 222 -5.46 -7.77 -16.61
CA GLY A 222 -6.84 -7.53 -17.00
C GLY A 222 -7.03 -7.34 -18.50
N GLY A 223 -6.10 -7.85 -19.30
CA GLY A 223 -6.14 -7.73 -20.76
C GLY A 223 -7.15 -8.68 -21.41
N PRO A 224 -8.08 -8.17 -22.26
CA PRO A 224 -9.02 -9.02 -22.95
C PRO A 224 -8.34 -9.94 -23.97
N GLY A 225 -9.00 -11.08 -24.27
CA GLY A 225 -8.58 -12.04 -25.29
C GLY A 225 -7.61 -13.12 -24.80
N PHE A 226 -7.35 -13.21 -23.50
CA PHE A 226 -6.49 -14.25 -22.90
C PHE A 226 -7.14 -14.85 -21.65
N SER A 227 -6.79 -16.11 -21.35
CA SER A 227 -7.17 -16.79 -20.12
C SER A 227 -6.31 -16.37 -18.92
N VAL A 228 -6.62 -16.90 -17.75
CA VAL A 228 -5.78 -16.73 -16.53
C VAL A 228 -4.40 -17.38 -16.67
N ASN A 229 -4.22 -18.28 -17.62
CA ASN A 229 -2.95 -18.94 -17.96
C ASN A 229 -2.21 -18.26 -19.12
N GLY A 230 -2.70 -17.13 -19.61
CA GLY A 230 -2.09 -16.41 -20.73
C GLY A 230 -2.31 -17.07 -22.09
N GLU A 231 -3.27 -17.99 -22.20
CA GLU A 231 -3.62 -18.63 -23.46
C GLU A 231 -4.65 -17.79 -24.22
N PRO A 232 -4.55 -17.65 -25.55
CA PRO A 232 -5.54 -16.91 -26.34
C PRO A 232 -6.93 -17.49 -26.17
N CYS A 233 -7.92 -16.66 -25.87
CA CYS A 233 -9.33 -17.02 -25.93
C CYS A 233 -9.75 -17.21 -27.39
N GLY A 234 -10.16 -18.43 -27.77
CA GLY A 234 -10.62 -18.72 -29.14
C GLY A 234 -11.81 -17.84 -29.53
N SER A 235 -11.94 -17.58 -30.83
CA SER A 235 -13.08 -16.85 -31.41
C SER A 235 -14.41 -17.62 -31.33
N SER A 236 -14.39 -18.88 -30.91
CA SER A 236 -15.57 -19.74 -30.82
C SER A 236 -16.13 -19.72 -29.41
N LEU A 237 -17.27 -19.06 -29.25
CA LEU A 237 -18.11 -19.09 -28.04
C LEU A 237 -18.84 -20.45 -27.84
N VAL A 238 -18.42 -21.50 -28.54
CA VAL A 238 -19.04 -22.84 -28.51
C VAL A 238 -18.03 -23.84 -27.93
N GLY A 239 -18.09 -24.01 -26.62
CA GLY A 239 -17.30 -24.94 -25.83
C GLY A 239 -17.21 -24.43 -24.38
N PRO A 240 -16.76 -25.25 -23.41
CA PRO A 240 -16.44 -24.69 -22.10
C PRO A 240 -15.37 -23.61 -22.31
N ALA A 241 -15.72 -22.35 -22.01
CA ALA A 241 -14.77 -21.26 -22.06
C ALA A 241 -13.57 -21.64 -21.17
N SER A 242 -12.35 -21.44 -21.67
CA SER A 242 -11.18 -21.53 -20.80
C SER A 242 -11.34 -20.48 -19.72
N GLU A 243 -11.07 -20.84 -18.48
CA GLU A 243 -11.31 -19.97 -17.31
C GLU A 243 -10.67 -18.60 -17.46
N GLY A 244 -11.45 -17.53 -17.19
CA GLY A 244 -11.07 -16.14 -17.42
C GLY A 244 -11.40 -15.59 -18.80
N CYS A 245 -11.91 -16.42 -19.75
CA CYS A 245 -12.33 -15.94 -21.07
C CYS A 245 -13.78 -15.44 -21.10
N GLU A 246 -14.61 -15.84 -20.15
CA GLU A 246 -16.00 -15.42 -19.99
C GLU A 246 -16.16 -13.95 -19.60
N SER A 247 -15.20 -13.40 -18.85
CA SER A 247 -15.21 -12.01 -18.35
C SER A 247 -14.15 -11.12 -19.00
N GLN A 248 -13.78 -11.40 -20.25
CA GLN A 248 -12.69 -10.70 -20.94
C GLN A 248 -12.86 -9.17 -21.04
N TRP A 249 -14.06 -8.64 -20.86
CA TRP A 249 -14.37 -7.20 -20.90
C TRP A 249 -14.64 -6.62 -19.51
N GLU A 250 -14.30 -7.31 -18.43
CA GLU A 250 -14.59 -6.88 -17.07
C GLU A 250 -13.87 -5.56 -16.72
N TYR A 251 -12.61 -5.40 -17.10
CA TYR A 251 -11.73 -4.34 -16.63
C TYR A 251 -11.54 -3.18 -17.60
N VAL A 252 -11.99 -3.32 -18.84
CA VAL A 252 -11.93 -2.29 -19.89
C VAL A 252 -13.08 -2.44 -20.85
N SER A 253 -13.68 -1.32 -21.30
CA SER A 253 -14.76 -1.36 -22.28
C SER A 253 -14.25 -1.81 -23.66
N GLN A 254 -15.11 -2.47 -24.44
CA GLN A 254 -14.78 -2.83 -25.83
C GLN A 254 -14.43 -1.60 -26.69
N GLU A 255 -15.05 -0.47 -26.41
CA GLU A 255 -14.81 0.77 -27.15
C GLU A 255 -13.41 1.32 -26.88
N ASP A 256 -13.04 1.48 -25.60
CA ASP A 256 -11.70 1.96 -25.23
C ASP A 256 -10.62 0.99 -25.73
N TRP A 257 -10.88 -0.33 -25.65
CA TRP A 257 -9.96 -1.33 -26.16
C TRP A 257 -9.74 -1.24 -27.66
N LYS A 258 -10.82 -1.04 -28.45
CA LYS A 258 -10.69 -0.83 -29.90
C LYS A 258 -9.85 0.41 -30.22
N GLN A 259 -10.03 1.50 -29.48
CA GLN A 259 -9.23 2.72 -29.65
C GLN A 259 -7.75 2.46 -29.32
N LEU A 260 -7.45 1.76 -28.22
CA LEU A 260 -6.08 1.37 -27.85
C LEU A 260 -5.40 0.54 -28.95
N VAL A 261 -6.08 -0.51 -29.44
CA VAL A 261 -5.54 -1.40 -30.48
C VAL A 261 -5.35 -0.68 -31.80
N ALA A 262 -6.25 0.24 -32.14
CA ALA A 262 -6.16 1.07 -33.35
C ALA A 262 -5.06 2.15 -33.26
N GLY A 263 -4.46 2.35 -32.08
CA GLY A 263 -3.53 3.48 -31.86
C GLY A 263 -4.20 4.84 -31.95
N SER A 264 -5.50 4.90 -31.66
CA SER A 264 -6.29 6.13 -31.59
C SER A 264 -6.34 6.64 -30.14
N PRO A 265 -6.53 7.96 -29.91
CA PRO A 265 -6.73 8.48 -28.55
C PRO A 265 -7.98 7.85 -27.91
N VAL A 266 -7.88 7.47 -26.63
CA VAL A 266 -9.05 7.13 -25.83
C VAL A 266 -9.70 8.42 -25.34
N GLY A 267 -10.95 8.64 -25.71
CA GLY A 267 -11.64 9.90 -25.44
C GLY A 267 -10.87 11.12 -25.97
N ALA A 268 -10.80 12.18 -25.18
CA ALA A 268 -10.11 13.44 -25.50
C ALA A 268 -8.71 13.53 -24.86
N ASN A 269 -7.96 12.43 -24.75
CA ASN A 269 -6.65 12.41 -24.10
C ASN A 269 -5.71 13.49 -24.67
N PRO A 270 -5.35 14.52 -23.88
CA PRO A 270 -4.48 15.60 -24.36
C PRO A 270 -3.03 15.17 -24.61
N LEU A 271 -2.62 14.01 -24.09
CA LEU A 271 -1.30 13.43 -24.34
C LEU A 271 -1.22 12.65 -25.66
N GLY A 272 -2.34 12.55 -26.39
CA GLY A 272 -2.44 11.80 -27.64
C GLY A 272 -2.73 10.31 -27.44
N PRO A 273 -2.53 9.51 -28.51
CA PRO A 273 -2.81 8.08 -28.45
C PRO A 273 -1.80 7.32 -27.60
N TRP A 274 -2.27 6.33 -26.89
CA TRP A 274 -1.44 5.41 -26.11
C TRP A 274 -0.61 4.48 -27.01
N LYS A 275 0.62 4.20 -26.61
CA LYS A 275 1.38 3.06 -27.11
C LYS A 275 1.02 1.85 -26.29
N LEU A 276 0.31 0.88 -26.89
CA LEU A 276 -0.03 -0.39 -26.26
C LEU A 276 1.12 -1.39 -26.44
N ILE A 277 1.55 -2.01 -25.34
CA ILE A 277 2.47 -3.17 -25.32
C ILE A 277 1.82 -4.33 -24.57
N ARG A 278 2.07 -5.57 -25.03
CA ARG A 278 1.43 -6.77 -24.47
C ARG A 278 2.35 -7.95 -24.26
N SER A 279 3.32 -8.17 -25.16
CA SER A 279 4.21 -9.32 -25.07
C SER A 279 5.26 -9.12 -23.97
N ARG A 280 5.73 -10.22 -23.38
CA ARG A 280 6.82 -10.17 -22.41
C ARG A 280 8.07 -9.48 -22.98
N GLU A 281 8.34 -9.71 -24.27
CA GLU A 281 9.46 -9.10 -24.99
C GLU A 281 9.36 -7.58 -25.07
N ASP A 282 8.16 -7.02 -25.23
CA ASP A 282 7.93 -5.57 -25.21
C ASP A 282 8.27 -4.98 -23.84
N PHE A 283 7.89 -5.65 -22.74
CA PHE A 283 8.23 -5.20 -21.38
C PHE A 283 9.74 -5.30 -21.11
N VAL A 284 10.41 -6.34 -21.61
CA VAL A 284 11.88 -6.45 -21.54
C VAL A 284 12.56 -5.33 -22.34
N ALA A 285 12.08 -5.03 -23.54
CA ALA A 285 12.59 -3.92 -24.34
C ALA A 285 12.35 -2.57 -23.64
N LEU A 286 11.21 -2.40 -22.97
CA LEU A 286 10.91 -1.22 -22.18
C LEU A 286 11.88 -1.07 -21.00
N ALA A 287 12.14 -2.15 -20.26
CA ALA A 287 13.09 -2.17 -19.15
C ALA A 287 14.54 -1.90 -19.61
N ALA A 288 14.87 -2.27 -20.84
CA ALA A 288 16.16 -1.93 -21.47
C ALA A 288 16.22 -0.49 -22.03
N GLY A 289 15.15 0.32 -21.88
CA GLY A 289 15.08 1.69 -22.35
C GLY A 289 15.02 1.84 -23.87
N LEU A 290 14.62 0.81 -24.60
CA LEU A 290 14.56 0.74 -26.06
C LEU A 290 13.23 1.22 -26.65
N VAL A 291 12.22 1.48 -25.80
CA VAL A 291 10.90 1.94 -26.23
C VAL A 291 10.89 3.48 -26.31
N PRO A 292 10.46 4.09 -27.44
CA PRO A 292 10.31 5.54 -27.56
C PRO A 292 9.36 6.13 -26.51
N THR A 293 9.65 7.35 -26.05
CA THR A 293 8.90 8.06 -25.01
C THR A 293 8.13 9.27 -25.55
N ASP A 294 7.80 9.28 -26.83
CA ASP A 294 7.13 10.39 -27.53
C ASP A 294 5.64 10.52 -27.18
N ARG A 295 5.01 9.45 -26.74
CA ARG A 295 3.59 9.39 -26.35
C ARG A 295 3.38 8.55 -25.09
N PRO A 296 2.21 8.63 -24.41
CA PRO A 296 1.92 7.83 -23.22
C PRO A 296 1.95 6.33 -23.55
N LEU A 297 2.29 5.50 -22.56
CA LEU A 297 2.43 4.05 -22.70
C LEU A 297 1.44 3.31 -21.81
N ILE A 298 0.74 2.34 -22.39
CA ILE A 298 -0.06 1.37 -21.64
C ILE A 298 0.48 -0.04 -21.87
N GLY A 299 0.81 -0.75 -20.79
CA GLY A 299 1.29 -2.12 -20.79
C GLY A 299 0.26 -3.07 -20.18
N ILE A 300 -0.38 -3.87 -21.01
CA ILE A 300 -1.36 -4.87 -20.57
C ILE A 300 -0.88 -6.26 -20.99
N PRO A 301 -0.21 -7.01 -20.09
CA PRO A 301 0.25 -8.36 -20.40
C PRO A 301 -0.87 -9.26 -20.89
N SER A 302 -0.50 -10.29 -21.67
CA SER A 302 -1.43 -11.23 -22.26
C SER A 302 -1.96 -12.24 -21.22
N VAL A 303 -2.72 -11.75 -20.23
CA VAL A 303 -3.32 -12.53 -19.14
C VAL A 303 -4.58 -11.85 -18.62
N ALA A 304 -5.59 -12.63 -18.21
CA ALA A 304 -6.91 -12.11 -17.88
C ALA A 304 -7.00 -11.37 -16.54
N ARG A 305 -6.38 -11.88 -15.47
CA ARG A 305 -6.66 -11.40 -14.09
C ARG A 305 -5.44 -10.88 -13.36
N THR A 306 -4.50 -11.76 -12.99
CA THR A 306 -3.26 -11.41 -12.30
C THR A 306 -2.07 -11.92 -13.10
N LEU A 307 -0.87 -11.38 -12.84
CA LEU A 307 0.32 -11.86 -13.54
C LEU A 307 0.61 -13.32 -13.24
N GLN A 308 0.48 -13.76 -11.98
CA GLN A 308 0.83 -15.10 -11.56
C GLN A 308 -0.20 -15.74 -10.63
N GLN A 309 -0.81 -15.01 -9.69
CA GLN A 309 -1.61 -15.59 -8.61
C GLN A 309 -2.77 -16.45 -9.13
N ALA A 310 -3.51 -15.99 -10.15
CA ALA A 310 -4.68 -16.68 -10.68
C ALA A 310 -4.34 -17.84 -11.64
N ARG A 311 -3.04 -18.09 -11.96
CA ARG A 311 -2.66 -19.20 -12.84
C ARG A 311 -3.10 -20.53 -12.28
N GLN A 312 -3.62 -21.37 -13.14
CA GLN A 312 -4.15 -22.68 -12.76
C GLN A 312 -3.26 -23.81 -13.25
N VAL A 313 -3.23 -24.90 -12.51
CA VAL A 313 -2.77 -26.19 -12.97
C VAL A 313 -3.97 -27.01 -13.42
N ASN A 314 -3.82 -27.79 -14.49
CA ASN A 314 -4.85 -28.71 -15.00
C ASN A 314 -5.23 -29.84 -14.02
N VAL A 315 -4.96 -29.68 -12.73
CA VAL A 315 -5.26 -30.65 -11.68
C VAL A 315 -6.08 -29.95 -10.62
N VAL A 316 -7.35 -30.31 -10.50
CA VAL A 316 -8.26 -29.86 -9.47
C VAL A 316 -7.61 -30.09 -8.09
N GLY A 317 -7.48 -29.03 -7.27
CA GLY A 317 -7.09 -29.14 -5.86
C GLY A 317 -5.60 -28.94 -5.55
N VAL A 318 -4.76 -28.45 -6.47
CA VAL A 318 -3.36 -28.12 -6.16
C VAL A 318 -3.18 -26.61 -6.01
N ASP A 319 -3.50 -26.11 -4.84
CA ASP A 319 -2.94 -24.84 -4.39
C ASP A 319 -1.47 -25.04 -3.96
N ALA A 320 -0.65 -24.02 -4.21
CA ALA A 320 0.77 -24.10 -3.91
C ALA A 320 1.01 -24.06 -2.39
N LYS A 321 1.41 -25.18 -1.80
CA LYS A 321 1.84 -25.22 -0.39
C LYS A 321 3.15 -24.47 -0.18
N THR A 322 4.01 -24.47 -1.23
CA THR A 322 5.30 -23.78 -1.22
C THR A 322 5.42 -22.85 -2.42
N PRO A 323 6.17 -21.76 -2.33
CA PRO A 323 6.50 -20.92 -3.49
C PRO A 323 7.11 -21.74 -4.63
N SER A 324 6.71 -21.42 -5.88
CA SER A 324 7.18 -22.08 -7.10
C SER A 324 6.77 -23.56 -7.28
N GLU A 325 5.93 -24.11 -6.42
CA GLU A 325 5.35 -25.44 -6.58
C GLU A 325 4.53 -25.53 -7.88
N VAL A 326 3.78 -24.48 -8.19
CA VAL A 326 3.12 -24.31 -9.48
C VAL A 326 4.01 -23.48 -10.39
N LYS A 327 4.39 -24.03 -11.54
CA LYS A 327 5.26 -23.35 -12.50
C LYS A 327 4.71 -21.97 -12.89
N ALA A 328 5.56 -20.94 -12.82
CA ALA A 328 5.21 -19.59 -13.21
C ALA A 328 4.93 -19.50 -14.72
N LEU A 329 4.01 -18.61 -15.10
CA LEU A 329 3.78 -18.22 -16.48
C LEU A 329 5.03 -17.50 -17.01
N THR A 330 5.58 -18.01 -18.10
CA THR A 330 6.75 -17.41 -18.75
C THR A 330 6.39 -16.44 -19.89
N SER A 331 5.11 -16.37 -20.22
CA SER A 331 4.57 -15.49 -21.28
C SER A 331 4.30 -14.06 -20.81
N VAL A 332 4.31 -13.80 -19.50
CA VAL A 332 4.06 -12.49 -18.92
C VAL A 332 5.31 -11.94 -18.20
N PRO A 333 5.46 -10.60 -18.08
CA PRO A 333 6.52 -10.02 -17.27
C PRO A 333 6.25 -10.28 -15.77
N ASN A 334 7.31 -10.18 -14.94
CA ASN A 334 7.15 -10.04 -13.50
C ASN A 334 7.09 -8.54 -13.12
N LEU A 335 6.72 -8.26 -11.87
CA LEU A 335 6.60 -6.89 -11.37
C LEU A 335 7.92 -6.13 -11.44
N GLN A 336 9.05 -6.81 -11.16
CA GLN A 336 10.38 -6.20 -11.28
C GLN A 336 10.65 -5.65 -12.68
N THR A 337 10.38 -6.43 -13.74
CA THR A 337 10.57 -5.99 -15.13
C THR A 337 9.66 -4.81 -15.49
N MET A 338 8.39 -4.86 -15.07
CA MET A 338 7.44 -3.76 -15.29
C MET A 338 7.89 -2.48 -14.59
N THR A 339 8.34 -2.60 -13.34
CA THR A 339 8.84 -1.47 -12.53
C THR A 339 10.08 -0.83 -13.15
N GLN A 340 11.05 -1.64 -13.58
CA GLN A 340 12.24 -1.15 -14.29
C GLN A 340 11.85 -0.41 -15.58
N GLY A 341 10.94 -1.00 -16.35
CA GLY A 341 10.42 -0.36 -17.57
C GLY A 341 9.70 0.97 -17.30
N ALA A 342 8.93 1.06 -16.22
CA ALA A 342 8.25 2.28 -15.80
C ALA A 342 9.26 3.38 -15.43
N LEU A 343 10.28 3.06 -14.64
CA LEU A 343 11.33 3.99 -14.24
C LEU A 343 12.12 4.51 -15.45
N GLU A 344 12.54 3.62 -16.35
CA GLU A 344 13.26 3.97 -17.58
C GLU A 344 12.42 4.86 -18.50
N PHE A 345 11.12 4.58 -18.62
CA PHE A 345 10.23 5.36 -19.46
C PHE A 345 9.95 6.75 -18.86
N LEU A 346 9.50 6.80 -17.59
CA LEU A 346 9.08 8.04 -16.96
C LEU A 346 10.23 9.01 -16.72
N SER A 347 11.44 8.51 -16.41
CA SER A 347 12.63 9.36 -16.22
C SER A 347 13.01 10.16 -17.44
N LYS A 348 12.63 9.70 -18.64
CA LYS A 348 12.86 10.35 -19.94
C LYS A 348 11.71 11.24 -20.39
N ARG A 349 10.54 11.16 -19.71
CA ARG A 349 9.32 11.91 -20.08
C ARG A 349 9.29 13.32 -19.53
N SER A 350 9.98 13.59 -18.40
CA SER A 350 10.01 14.92 -17.79
C SER A 350 11.35 15.25 -17.17
N ALA A 351 11.82 16.47 -17.44
CA ALA A 351 12.99 17.04 -16.78
C ALA A 351 12.73 17.34 -15.30
N ASP A 352 11.46 17.46 -14.89
CA ASP A 352 11.05 17.73 -13.53
C ASP A 352 11.02 16.48 -12.63
N GLY A 353 11.25 15.30 -13.20
CA GLY A 353 11.28 14.02 -12.51
C GLY A 353 9.99 13.23 -12.67
N LEU A 354 9.77 12.25 -11.80
CA LEU A 354 8.64 11.34 -11.90
C LEU A 354 7.90 11.15 -10.58
N PHE A 355 6.66 10.71 -10.70
CA PHE A 355 5.86 10.08 -9.65
C PHE A 355 5.41 8.70 -10.14
N LEU A 356 5.76 7.67 -9.40
CA LEU A 356 5.42 6.29 -9.76
C LEU A 356 4.79 5.58 -8.56
N MET A 357 3.59 5.04 -8.74
CA MET A 357 3.02 4.05 -7.84
C MET A 357 3.24 2.65 -8.42
N VAL A 358 3.72 1.72 -7.59
CA VAL A 358 3.92 0.30 -7.93
C VAL A 358 3.19 -0.55 -6.92
N GLU A 359 2.41 -1.50 -7.38
CA GLU A 359 1.60 -2.35 -6.53
C GLU A 359 1.85 -3.84 -6.80
N GLY A 360 2.07 -4.58 -5.71
CA GLY A 360 1.94 -6.03 -5.66
C GLY A 360 0.51 -6.42 -5.27
N GLY A 361 -0.47 -6.14 -6.13
CA GLY A 361 -1.90 -6.28 -5.82
C GLY A 361 -2.35 -7.73 -5.62
N ALA A 362 -1.67 -8.67 -6.26
CA ALA A 362 -2.04 -10.07 -6.21
C ALA A 362 -1.67 -10.76 -4.87
N THR A 363 -0.93 -10.11 -3.99
CA THR A 363 -0.68 -10.58 -2.62
C THR A 363 -1.98 -10.66 -1.83
N ASP A 364 -2.84 -9.64 -1.92
CA ASP A 364 -4.17 -9.63 -1.32
C ASP A 364 -5.04 -10.78 -1.84
N TRP A 365 -5.09 -10.97 -3.14
CA TRP A 365 -5.84 -12.06 -3.76
C TRP A 365 -5.34 -13.44 -3.31
N ALA A 366 -4.03 -13.61 -3.14
CA ALA A 366 -3.46 -14.82 -2.59
C ALA A 366 -3.81 -15.00 -1.10
N ALA A 367 -3.89 -13.91 -0.33
CA ALA A 367 -4.30 -13.95 1.06
C ALA A 367 -5.76 -14.40 1.21
N HIS A 368 -6.68 -13.93 0.37
CA HIS A 368 -8.06 -14.36 0.33
C HIS A 368 -8.20 -15.86 -0.01
N THR A 369 -7.51 -16.33 -1.04
CA THR A 369 -7.62 -17.72 -1.51
C THR A 369 -6.92 -18.72 -0.61
N SER A 370 -5.94 -18.29 0.18
CA SER A 370 -5.31 -19.15 1.18
C SER A 370 -6.24 -19.42 2.38
N ALA A 371 -7.40 -18.74 2.47
CA ALA A 371 -8.46 -19.00 3.44
C ALA A 371 -9.49 -19.97 2.86
N CYS A 372 -9.63 -21.13 3.47
CA CYS A 372 -10.72 -22.05 3.19
C CYS A 372 -12.08 -21.43 3.54
N GLY A 373 -13.03 -21.39 2.59
CA GLY A 373 -14.43 -21.05 2.87
C GLY A 373 -14.84 -19.61 2.66
N THR A 374 -14.08 -18.79 1.92
CA THR A 374 -14.45 -17.42 1.57
C THR A 374 -15.13 -17.31 0.19
N GLU A 375 -15.76 -16.16 -0.11
CA GLU A 375 -16.65 -15.87 -1.25
C GLU A 375 -16.12 -16.24 -2.65
N TRP A 376 -14.83 -16.51 -2.78
CA TRP A 376 -14.17 -16.95 -4.01
C TRP A 376 -13.94 -18.47 -3.96
N ASN A 377 -15.01 -19.24 -4.08
CA ASN A 377 -15.06 -20.71 -4.03
C ASN A 377 -14.14 -21.37 -5.08
N TYR A 378 -12.84 -21.40 -4.83
CA TYR A 378 -11.89 -22.18 -5.62
C TYR A 378 -11.50 -23.45 -4.87
N GLY A 379 -12.32 -24.50 -5.02
CA GLY A 379 -12.00 -25.88 -4.66
C GLY A 379 -12.22 -26.24 -3.19
N ASP A 380 -12.42 -27.52 -2.95
CA ASP A 380 -12.52 -28.10 -1.62
C ASP A 380 -11.24 -27.81 -0.83
N CYS A 381 -11.39 -27.06 0.26
CA CYS A 381 -10.32 -26.82 1.20
C CYS A 381 -9.87 -28.11 1.85
N THR A 382 -8.66 -28.53 1.59
CA THR A 382 -7.96 -29.47 2.46
C THR A 382 -7.51 -28.73 3.72
N ASP A 383 -7.45 -29.39 4.86
CA ASP A 383 -7.29 -28.81 6.22
C ASP A 383 -6.02 -27.98 6.47
N GLU A 384 -5.21 -27.67 5.46
CA GLU A 384 -3.97 -26.91 5.60
C GLU A 384 -3.99 -25.61 4.79
N PRO A 385 -3.79 -24.43 5.42
CA PRO A 385 -3.67 -23.15 4.73
C PRO A 385 -2.52 -23.13 3.71
N GLN A 386 -2.75 -22.51 2.57
CA GLN A 386 -1.82 -22.56 1.44
C GLN A 386 -1.15 -21.19 1.23
N TYR A 387 0.03 -21.02 1.82
CA TYR A 387 0.75 -19.75 1.80
C TYR A 387 1.78 -19.63 0.66
N GLY A 388 1.91 -20.65 -0.20
CA GLY A 388 2.92 -20.64 -1.25
C GLY A 388 2.78 -19.45 -2.20
N ARG A 389 1.57 -19.17 -2.68
CA ARG A 389 1.30 -18.04 -3.59
C ARG A 389 1.41 -16.68 -2.89
N LEU A 390 0.96 -16.58 -1.64
CA LEU A 390 1.11 -15.36 -0.83
C LEU A 390 2.57 -14.94 -0.70
N ILE A 391 3.45 -15.91 -0.39
CA ILE A 391 4.89 -15.68 -0.28
C ILE A 391 5.47 -15.37 -1.66
N GLU A 392 5.05 -16.08 -2.73
CA GLU A 392 5.54 -15.88 -4.09
C GLU A 392 5.26 -14.47 -4.61
N GLU A 393 4.03 -13.95 -4.45
CA GLU A 393 3.64 -12.60 -4.85
C GLU A 393 4.42 -11.54 -4.06
N SER A 394 4.56 -11.73 -2.73
CA SER A 394 5.36 -10.82 -1.89
C SER A 394 6.86 -10.87 -2.22
N VAL A 395 7.40 -12.00 -2.66
CA VAL A 395 8.79 -12.13 -3.16
C VAL A 395 8.97 -11.36 -4.46
N ASP A 396 8.01 -11.42 -5.40
CA ASP A 396 8.06 -10.63 -6.64
C ASP A 396 8.02 -9.12 -6.32
N PHE A 397 7.20 -8.72 -5.35
CA PHE A 397 7.19 -7.35 -4.85
C PHE A 397 8.55 -6.94 -4.25
N ASN A 398 9.17 -7.76 -3.40
CA ASN A 398 10.50 -7.48 -2.84
C ASN A 398 11.59 -7.33 -3.94
N ASN A 399 11.49 -8.13 -5.01
CA ASN A 399 12.38 -8.01 -6.17
C ASN A 399 12.17 -6.67 -6.90
N ALA A 400 10.93 -6.20 -7.00
CA ALA A 400 10.62 -4.89 -7.56
C ALA A 400 11.15 -3.76 -6.67
N VAL A 401 11.04 -3.86 -5.33
CA VAL A 401 11.66 -2.89 -4.40
C VAL A 401 13.17 -2.85 -4.57
N SER A 402 13.81 -4.02 -4.69
CA SER A 402 15.28 -4.10 -4.93
C SER A 402 15.69 -3.39 -6.21
N ALA A 403 14.89 -3.52 -7.29
CA ALA A 403 15.14 -2.84 -8.55
C ALA A 403 14.99 -1.31 -8.43
N VAL A 404 13.99 -0.84 -7.66
CA VAL A 404 13.81 0.60 -7.37
C VAL A 404 14.99 1.15 -6.59
N VAL A 405 15.45 0.46 -5.54
CA VAL A 405 16.63 0.87 -4.75
C VAL A 405 17.86 1.01 -5.64
N ALA A 406 18.15 0.00 -6.47
CA ALA A 406 19.29 0.04 -7.40
C ALA A 406 19.16 1.19 -8.43
N TRP A 407 17.94 1.44 -8.93
CA TRP A 407 17.68 2.56 -9.82
C TRP A 407 17.91 3.91 -9.13
N ILE A 408 17.44 4.09 -7.90
CA ILE A 408 17.66 5.32 -7.10
C ILE A 408 19.14 5.59 -6.93
N GLU A 409 19.94 4.58 -6.55
CA GLU A 409 21.37 4.71 -6.35
C GLU A 409 22.10 5.14 -7.62
N SER A 410 21.61 4.70 -8.78
CA SER A 410 22.16 5.06 -10.10
C SER A 410 21.62 6.39 -10.66
N ASN A 411 20.52 6.92 -10.10
CA ASN A 411 19.79 8.08 -10.62
C ASN A 411 19.67 9.23 -9.61
N GLY A 412 20.79 9.63 -9.04
CA GLY A 412 20.93 10.82 -8.19
C GLY A 412 20.82 10.54 -6.69
N GLY A 413 20.77 9.26 -6.28
CA GLY A 413 20.83 8.85 -4.89
C GLY A 413 19.63 9.31 -4.05
N TRP A 414 19.73 9.12 -2.76
CA TRP A 414 18.65 9.38 -1.80
C TRP A 414 18.34 10.86 -1.56
N GLU A 415 19.25 11.76 -1.95
CA GLU A 415 19.04 13.20 -1.84
C GLU A 415 18.04 13.74 -2.87
N ARG A 416 17.82 13.00 -3.96
CA ARG A 416 16.94 13.41 -5.07
C ARG A 416 15.70 12.53 -5.21
N ASN A 417 15.63 11.45 -4.47
CA ASN A 417 14.57 10.46 -4.59
C ASN A 417 13.93 10.21 -3.24
N LEU A 418 12.61 10.00 -3.22
CA LEU A 418 11.83 9.50 -2.09
C LEU A 418 11.26 8.15 -2.46
N LEU A 419 11.50 7.14 -1.62
CA LEU A 419 10.87 5.83 -1.70
C LEU A 419 10.06 5.57 -0.43
N ILE A 420 8.78 5.24 -0.60
CA ILE A 420 7.86 4.77 0.44
C ILE A 420 7.48 3.34 0.08
N VAL A 421 7.63 2.41 1.03
CA VAL A 421 7.26 1.00 0.90
C VAL A 421 6.25 0.70 2.01
N THR A 422 5.06 0.24 1.65
CA THR A 422 3.98 -0.03 2.60
C THR A 422 2.98 -1.04 2.05
N THR A 423 1.85 -1.19 2.69
CA THR A 423 0.63 -1.85 2.22
C THR A 423 -0.56 -0.92 2.44
N ASP A 424 -1.66 -1.20 1.82
CA ASP A 424 -2.92 -0.46 1.99
C ASP A 424 -3.71 -0.95 3.23
N HIS A 425 -3.71 -2.25 3.51
CA HIS A 425 -4.28 -2.89 4.70
C HIS A 425 -3.61 -4.25 4.98
N ASP A 426 -4.01 -4.92 6.05
CA ASP A 426 -3.69 -6.31 6.29
C ASP A 426 -4.80 -7.22 5.74
N ASN A 427 -4.43 -8.40 5.27
CA ASN A 427 -5.35 -9.48 4.95
C ASN A 427 -4.95 -10.75 5.69
N SER A 428 -5.95 -11.39 6.31
CA SER A 428 -5.83 -12.67 7.00
C SER A 428 -4.93 -12.69 8.24
N MET A 429 -4.16 -11.64 8.53
CA MET A 429 -3.25 -11.51 9.67
C MET A 429 -2.50 -12.83 9.96
N PRO A 430 -1.60 -13.29 9.07
CA PRO A 430 -0.90 -14.56 9.24
C PRO A 430 -0.06 -14.56 10.52
N LEU A 431 -0.20 -15.59 11.34
CA LEU A 431 0.46 -15.73 12.63
C LEU A 431 1.17 -17.08 12.76
N GLY A 432 1.93 -17.25 13.83
CA GLY A 432 2.69 -18.45 14.12
C GLY A 432 1.82 -19.67 14.47
N PRO A 433 2.44 -20.88 14.50
CA PRO A 433 1.71 -22.15 14.62
C PRO A 433 0.96 -22.35 15.93
N SER A 434 1.29 -21.61 16.98
CA SER A 434 0.58 -21.70 18.27
C SER A 434 -0.33 -20.52 18.56
N ALA A 435 -0.55 -19.61 17.60
CA ALA A 435 -1.30 -18.37 17.79
C ALA A 435 -2.76 -18.60 18.25
N GLN A 436 -3.33 -19.79 18.02
CA GLN A 436 -4.63 -20.20 18.55
C GLN A 436 -4.64 -20.35 20.08
N ARG A 437 -3.47 -20.58 20.70
CA ARG A 437 -3.30 -20.77 22.14
C ARG A 437 -2.41 -19.72 22.80
N ARG A 438 -1.58 -19.05 22.01
CA ARG A 438 -0.65 -18.00 22.43
C ARG A 438 -0.92 -16.77 21.58
N ALA A 439 -1.67 -15.82 22.13
CA ALA A 439 -2.05 -14.61 21.41
C ALA A 439 -0.85 -13.95 20.74
N PHE A 440 -1.03 -13.56 19.48
CA PHE A 440 -0.07 -12.79 18.69
C PHE A 440 1.29 -13.46 18.50
N GLU A 441 1.36 -14.79 18.55
CA GLU A 441 2.62 -15.49 18.23
C GLU A 441 3.05 -15.12 16.80
N PRO A 442 4.26 -14.57 16.61
CA PRO A 442 4.73 -14.18 15.29
C PRO A 442 5.02 -15.40 14.42
N VAL A 443 5.01 -15.19 13.11
CA VAL A 443 5.48 -16.17 12.11
C VAL A 443 6.89 -16.66 12.50
N VAL A 444 7.09 -17.98 12.46
CA VAL A 444 8.36 -18.60 12.87
C VAL A 444 9.33 -18.66 11.71
N ASN A 445 10.53 -18.15 11.92
CA ASN A 445 11.61 -18.21 10.95
C ASN A 445 12.25 -19.61 10.91
N ASN A 446 12.06 -20.36 9.85
CA ASN A 446 12.66 -21.67 9.61
C ASN A 446 13.91 -21.61 8.71
N GLY A 447 14.35 -20.40 8.35
CA GLY A 447 15.50 -20.15 7.49
C GLY A 447 15.13 -20.03 6.00
N ARG A 448 16.11 -19.58 5.22
CA ARG A 448 15.96 -19.31 3.80
C ARG A 448 15.49 -20.54 3.01
N ALA A 449 14.58 -20.35 2.07
CA ALA A 449 13.96 -21.38 1.21
C ALA A 449 13.31 -22.53 2.00
N ARG A 450 12.90 -22.27 3.22
CA ARG A 450 12.09 -23.17 4.05
C ARG A 450 10.78 -22.49 4.40
N MET A 451 9.65 -23.22 4.30
CA MET A 451 8.37 -22.65 4.66
C MET A 451 8.41 -22.10 6.09
N PRO A 452 8.07 -20.82 6.27
CA PRO A 452 7.92 -20.26 7.61
C PRO A 452 6.83 -21.00 8.39
N GLY A 453 6.96 -21.01 9.71
CA GLY A 453 5.91 -21.57 10.58
C GLY A 453 4.71 -20.63 10.61
N ILE A 454 3.73 -20.91 9.77
CA ILE A 454 2.43 -20.22 9.69
C ILE A 454 1.37 -21.32 9.74
N SER A 455 0.47 -21.29 10.70
CA SER A 455 -0.58 -22.30 10.78
C SER A 455 -1.91 -21.78 11.33
N PHE A 456 -1.96 -20.50 11.67
CA PHE A 456 -3.17 -19.88 12.19
C PHE A 456 -3.37 -18.50 11.58
N ARG A 457 -4.61 -18.25 11.13
CA ARG A 457 -5.07 -16.98 10.61
C ARG A 457 -6.35 -16.59 11.32
N PRO A 458 -6.37 -15.49 12.08
CA PRO A 458 -7.55 -15.09 12.83
C PRO A 458 -8.70 -14.58 11.94
N THR A 459 -8.39 -14.12 10.72
CA THR A 459 -9.39 -13.65 9.76
C THR A 459 -9.26 -14.42 8.44
N GLY A 460 -10.30 -14.49 7.67
CA GLY A 460 -10.27 -14.96 6.28
C GLY A 460 -10.35 -13.78 5.31
N ASN A 461 -10.23 -12.54 5.80
CA ASN A 461 -10.46 -11.30 5.09
C ASN A 461 -9.57 -10.20 5.67
N HIS A 462 -9.80 -8.95 5.25
CA HIS A 462 -9.05 -7.80 5.76
C HIS A 462 -9.21 -7.63 7.27
N SER A 463 -8.21 -7.00 7.89
CA SER A 463 -8.24 -6.66 9.30
C SER A 463 -7.91 -5.20 9.56
N ASN A 464 -8.28 -4.71 10.75
CA ASN A 464 -7.92 -3.38 11.24
C ASN A 464 -6.60 -3.41 12.06
N ALA A 465 -5.71 -4.36 11.77
CA ALA A 465 -4.39 -4.39 12.38
C ALA A 465 -3.49 -3.27 11.84
N LEU A 466 -2.53 -2.81 12.63
CA LEU A 466 -1.47 -1.93 12.13
C LEU A 466 -0.65 -2.66 11.07
N VAL A 467 -0.34 -1.95 9.99
CA VAL A 467 0.50 -2.44 8.91
C VAL A 467 1.83 -1.69 8.86
N PRO A 468 2.91 -2.26 8.30
CA PRO A 468 4.20 -1.60 8.28
C PRO A 468 4.35 -0.56 7.18
N LEU A 469 5.16 0.48 7.45
CA LEU A 469 5.66 1.44 6.48
C LEU A 469 7.14 1.66 6.70
N TRP A 470 7.88 1.71 5.59
CA TRP A 470 9.28 2.11 5.52
C TRP A 470 9.43 3.27 4.54
N ALA A 471 10.25 4.26 4.88
CA ALA A 471 10.56 5.35 3.96
C ALA A 471 12.04 5.77 4.05
N LYS A 472 12.60 6.14 2.89
CA LYS A 472 13.98 6.60 2.76
C LYS A 472 14.11 7.63 1.64
N GLY A 473 14.98 8.59 1.84
CA GLY A 473 15.31 9.63 0.87
C GLY A 473 14.75 10.99 1.22
N ALA A 474 14.85 11.93 0.29
CA ALA A 474 14.48 13.32 0.51
C ALA A 474 13.00 13.47 0.88
N GLY A 475 12.73 14.07 2.03
CA GLY A 475 11.38 14.28 2.56
C GLY A 475 10.83 13.11 3.40
N ALA A 476 11.55 11.97 3.52
CA ALA A 476 11.12 10.87 4.37
C ALA A 476 11.01 11.27 5.84
N GLU A 477 11.88 12.19 6.31
CA GLU A 477 11.88 12.72 7.67
C GLU A 477 10.59 13.45 8.05
N LEU A 478 9.77 13.86 7.09
CA LEU A 478 8.48 14.52 7.32
C LEU A 478 7.50 13.60 8.07
N PHE A 479 7.64 12.29 7.94
CA PHE A 479 6.83 11.32 8.69
C PHE A 479 7.02 11.45 10.21
N ARG A 480 8.17 11.94 10.69
CA ARG A 480 8.41 12.16 12.13
C ARG A 480 7.41 13.11 12.75
N THR A 481 6.90 14.05 11.98
CA THR A 481 5.91 15.04 12.44
C THR A 481 4.47 14.52 12.39
N ARG A 482 4.27 13.29 11.90
CA ARG A 482 2.96 12.66 11.68
C ARG A 482 2.63 11.58 12.70
N VAL A 483 3.53 11.30 13.64
CA VAL A 483 3.32 10.27 14.67
C VAL A 483 2.04 10.56 15.46
N ARG A 484 1.12 9.59 15.49
CA ARG A 484 -0.18 9.67 16.16
C ARG A 484 -0.12 9.12 17.59
N GLY A 485 0.79 8.20 17.85
CA GLY A 485 0.94 7.57 19.16
C GLY A 485 1.99 6.47 19.15
N ILE A 486 2.03 5.75 20.26
CA ILE A 486 2.87 4.57 20.47
C ILE A 486 1.96 3.39 20.76
N ASP A 487 2.12 2.33 19.99
CA ASP A 487 1.46 1.05 20.19
C ASP A 487 2.46 0.06 20.80
N ILE A 488 2.22 -0.29 22.07
CA ILE A 488 3.09 -1.17 22.84
C ILE A 488 3.03 -2.61 22.31
N GLY A 489 1.84 -3.08 21.93
CA GLY A 489 1.66 -4.41 21.36
C GLY A 489 2.40 -4.55 20.04
N TYR A 490 2.30 -3.56 19.16
CA TYR A 490 3.05 -3.54 17.90
C TYR A 490 4.57 -3.54 18.15
N ARG A 491 5.07 -2.73 19.09
CA ARG A 491 6.47 -2.73 19.50
C ARG A 491 6.93 -4.12 19.98
N ASP A 492 6.15 -4.77 20.82
CA ASP A 492 6.57 -5.98 21.53
C ASP A 492 6.41 -7.25 20.67
N HIS A 493 5.40 -7.31 19.79
CA HIS A 493 5.12 -8.45 18.94
C HIS A 493 5.74 -8.32 17.55
N VAL A 494 5.55 -7.17 16.87
CA VAL A 494 6.05 -6.96 15.50
C VAL A 494 7.52 -6.55 15.50
N LYS A 495 7.95 -5.72 16.44
CA LYS A 495 9.36 -5.28 16.62
C LYS A 495 9.93 -4.55 15.38
N LEU A 496 9.10 -3.84 14.65
CA LEU A 496 9.54 -3.04 13.50
C LEU A 496 10.28 -1.78 13.95
N ASN A 497 9.75 -1.13 14.99
CA ASN A 497 10.26 0.12 15.56
C ASN A 497 9.94 0.16 17.07
N ASP A 498 9.97 1.34 17.66
CA ASP A 498 9.64 1.60 19.08
C ASP A 498 8.12 1.69 19.38
N GLY A 499 7.27 1.25 18.44
CA GLY A 499 5.80 1.28 18.55
C GLY A 499 5.16 2.53 17.93
N ARG A 500 5.94 3.46 17.39
CA ARG A 500 5.38 4.66 16.72
C ARG A 500 4.52 4.26 15.53
N TYR A 501 3.35 4.88 15.43
CA TYR A 501 2.45 4.71 14.30
C TYR A 501 1.92 6.04 13.78
N ILE A 502 1.52 6.02 12.51
CA ILE A 502 0.89 7.10 11.76
C ILE A 502 -0.46 6.63 11.22
N ASP A 503 -1.20 7.51 10.60
CA ASP A 503 -2.41 7.16 9.85
C ASP A 503 -2.11 7.09 8.34
N ASN A 504 -2.83 6.26 7.59
CA ASN A 504 -2.61 6.15 6.14
C ASN A 504 -2.85 7.47 5.38
N THR A 505 -3.68 8.38 5.91
CA THR A 505 -3.84 9.74 5.36
C THR A 505 -2.59 10.60 5.49
N ASP A 506 -1.69 10.28 6.44
CA ASP A 506 -0.42 10.99 6.61
C ASP A 506 0.54 10.72 5.45
N VAL A 507 0.39 9.58 4.75
CA VAL A 507 1.16 9.29 3.53
C VAL A 507 0.86 10.31 2.44
N ALA A 508 -0.42 10.54 2.13
CA ALA A 508 -0.82 11.58 1.17
C ALA A 508 -0.40 12.98 1.62
N ALA A 509 -0.47 13.27 2.92
CA ALA A 509 -0.04 14.56 3.45
C ALA A 509 1.46 14.80 3.18
N VAL A 510 2.32 13.79 3.38
CA VAL A 510 3.75 13.87 3.04
C VAL A 510 3.93 13.97 1.53
N LEU A 511 3.24 13.13 0.73
CA LEU A 511 3.30 13.19 -0.73
C LEU A 511 2.94 14.57 -1.27
N ARG A 512 1.89 15.19 -0.73
CA ARG A 512 1.47 16.54 -1.11
C ARG A 512 2.54 17.58 -0.77
N MET A 513 3.09 17.54 0.46
CA MET A 513 4.14 18.45 0.88
C MET A 513 5.37 18.39 -0.04
N VAL A 514 5.88 17.19 -0.34
CA VAL A 514 7.06 17.02 -1.19
C VAL A 514 6.78 17.30 -2.68
N THR A 515 5.53 17.22 -3.10
CA THR A 515 5.12 17.52 -4.47
C THR A 515 4.95 19.01 -4.71
N GLU A 516 4.39 19.75 -3.73
CA GLU A 516 4.09 21.18 -3.80
C GLU A 516 5.26 22.08 -3.32
N ALA A 517 6.32 21.52 -2.72
CA ALA A 517 7.47 22.23 -2.15
C ALA A 517 8.46 22.84 -3.18
N ARG A 518 8.02 23.13 -4.41
CA ARG A 518 8.84 23.72 -5.50
C ARG A 518 8.67 25.24 -5.61
#